data_62dd6d421d487d598f2885bb7e082cd4
#
_entry.id   62dd6d421d487d598f2885bb7e082cd4
#
_cell.length_a   1.000
_cell.length_b   1.000
_cell.length_c   1.000
_cell.angle_alpha   90.00
_cell.angle_beta   90.00
_cell.angle_gamma   90.00
#
_symmetry.space_group_name_H-M   'P 1'
#
loop_
_entity.id
_entity.type
_entity.pdbx_description
1 polymer ?
#
loop_
_entity_poly.entity_id
_entity_poly.type
_entity_poly.pdbx_seq_one_letter_code
_entity_poly.pdbx_strand_id
1 'polypeptide(L)'
;MSSSKVAVVTGGTSGIGKATALALQKAGCTVYELSRRAEGVEGLRHISADVTDEAAVNAAVAQIVAETGHIDLLVNNAGFGISGAIEFTAPEDAKKLFDVNFFGMVNMNRAVVPLMRAAGHGRIVNLSSVAAPVPIPFQAYYSATKAAVNAYTMALANELRPFGVTVCAVMPGDIHTGFTAARKKVAEGDAIYHGRISRSVQRMEHDEETGMDPAKAGAYISAVALRDGNRHPLYAIRFDYKFFTFLAKVLPARFLNWLIYCLYGK
;
A
#
# COMPACT_ATOMS: atom_id res chain seq x y z
N MET A 1 -26.05 18.25 11.99
CA MET A 1 -25.31 17.99 10.74
C MET A 1 -24.25 16.98 11.08
N SER A 2 -24.18 15.84 10.40
CA SER A 2 -23.08 14.89 10.59
C SER A 2 -21.78 15.59 10.19
N SER A 3 -20.79 15.64 11.08
CA SER A 3 -19.47 16.19 10.74
C SER A 3 -18.88 15.38 9.58
N SER A 4 -18.20 16.06 8.66
CA SER A 4 -17.47 15.41 7.57
C SER A 4 -16.44 14.43 8.16
N LYS A 5 -16.35 13.20 7.63
CA LYS A 5 -15.31 12.25 8.05
C LYS A 5 -13.92 12.81 7.71
N VAL A 6 -12.99 12.67 8.65
CA VAL A 6 -11.60 13.07 8.49
C VAL A 6 -10.77 11.87 8.03
N ALA A 7 -10.15 11.99 6.86
CA ALA A 7 -9.35 10.95 6.25
C ALA A 7 -7.88 11.39 6.10
N VAL A 8 -6.96 10.50 6.44
CA VAL A 8 -5.51 10.68 6.25
C VAL A 8 -5.02 9.68 5.20
N VAL A 9 -4.32 10.17 4.18
CA VAL A 9 -3.75 9.33 3.10
C VAL A 9 -2.26 9.57 2.98
N THR A 10 -1.43 8.56 3.20
CA THR A 10 0.01 8.69 3.01
C THR A 10 0.42 8.45 1.56
N GLY A 11 1.40 9.21 1.05
CA GLY A 11 1.78 9.18 -0.36
C GLY A 11 0.68 9.70 -1.29
N GLY A 12 -0.15 10.64 -0.81
CA GLY A 12 -1.35 11.13 -1.48
C GLY A 12 -1.10 12.11 -2.63
N THR A 13 0.15 12.46 -2.94
CA THR A 13 0.48 13.41 -4.03
C THR A 13 0.58 12.76 -5.42
N SER A 14 0.58 11.44 -5.54
CA SER A 14 0.73 10.76 -6.83
C SER A 14 0.04 9.39 -6.87
N GLY A 15 -0.11 8.83 -8.07
CA GLY A 15 -0.55 7.46 -8.30
C GLY A 15 -1.85 7.09 -7.59
N ILE A 16 -1.87 5.91 -7.01
CA ILE A 16 -3.03 5.35 -6.29
C ILE A 16 -3.41 6.22 -5.08
N GLY A 17 -2.41 6.74 -4.35
CA GLY A 17 -2.65 7.58 -3.18
C GLY A 17 -3.42 8.86 -3.54
N LYS A 18 -2.98 9.58 -4.59
CA LYS A 18 -3.68 10.76 -5.10
C LYS A 18 -5.09 10.42 -5.54
N ALA A 19 -5.25 9.36 -6.32
CA ALA A 19 -6.56 8.94 -6.80
C ALA A 19 -7.51 8.56 -5.64
N THR A 20 -6.99 7.91 -4.59
CA THR A 20 -7.75 7.57 -3.38
C THR A 20 -8.14 8.82 -2.60
N ALA A 21 -7.20 9.75 -2.40
CA ALA A 21 -7.45 11.00 -1.68
C ALA A 21 -8.54 11.85 -2.36
N LEU A 22 -8.47 11.99 -3.69
CA LEU A 22 -9.48 12.70 -4.47
C LEU A 22 -10.84 11.97 -4.45
N ALA A 23 -10.86 10.64 -4.47
CA ALA A 23 -12.09 9.87 -4.38
C ALA A 23 -12.76 10.01 -2.98
N LEU A 24 -11.98 10.04 -1.90
CA LEU A 24 -12.48 10.31 -0.56
C LEU A 24 -13.02 11.74 -0.41
N GLN A 25 -12.32 12.72 -0.98
CA GLN A 25 -12.78 14.11 -1.02
C GLN A 25 -14.12 14.23 -1.75
N LYS A 26 -14.22 13.61 -2.95
CA LYS A 26 -15.47 13.58 -3.72
C LYS A 26 -16.62 12.92 -2.95
N ALA A 27 -16.31 11.98 -2.04
CA ALA A 27 -17.29 11.35 -1.17
C ALA A 27 -17.65 12.20 0.08
N GLY A 28 -17.16 13.44 0.17
CA GLY A 28 -17.48 14.37 1.26
C GLY A 28 -16.56 14.30 2.48
N CYS A 29 -15.40 13.62 2.39
CA CYS A 29 -14.43 13.60 3.47
C CYS A 29 -13.56 14.87 3.47
N THR A 30 -13.15 15.32 4.65
CA THR A 30 -12.01 16.21 4.81
C THR A 30 -10.74 15.37 4.71
N VAL A 31 -9.93 15.59 3.67
CA VAL A 31 -8.77 14.72 3.38
C VAL A 31 -7.46 15.46 3.63
N TYR A 32 -6.63 14.87 4.49
CA TYR A 32 -5.23 15.23 4.66
C TYR A 32 -4.37 14.22 3.89
N GLU A 33 -3.53 14.72 2.99
CA GLU A 33 -2.53 13.89 2.35
C GLU A 33 -1.14 14.20 2.91
N LEU A 34 -0.41 13.13 3.23
CA LEU A 34 0.93 13.20 3.78
C LEU A 34 1.94 12.68 2.77
N SER A 35 2.94 13.48 2.44
CA SER A 35 4.05 13.08 1.58
C SER A 35 5.29 13.93 1.87
N ARG A 36 6.44 13.52 1.32
CA ARG A 36 7.70 14.25 1.45
C ARG A 36 7.81 15.47 0.53
N ARG A 37 6.85 15.70 -0.35
CA ARG A 37 6.85 16.85 -1.25
C ARG A 37 6.56 18.12 -0.46
N ALA A 38 7.06 19.26 -0.97
CA ALA A 38 6.76 20.55 -0.39
C ALA A 38 5.34 21.03 -0.74
N GLU A 39 4.83 20.59 -1.90
CA GLU A 39 3.52 20.99 -2.41
C GLU A 39 2.56 19.80 -2.46
N GLY A 40 1.32 20.06 -2.11
CA GLY A 40 0.24 19.10 -2.09
C GLY A 40 -0.56 19.05 -3.40
N VAL A 41 -1.70 18.39 -3.34
CA VAL A 41 -2.67 18.31 -4.43
C VAL A 41 -3.74 19.36 -4.20
N GLU A 42 -4.08 20.12 -5.24
CA GLU A 42 -5.13 21.13 -5.18
C GLU A 42 -6.44 20.54 -4.63
N GLY A 43 -7.04 21.27 -3.70
CA GLY A 43 -8.28 20.88 -3.02
C GLY A 43 -8.11 19.89 -1.88
N LEU A 44 -6.91 19.35 -1.62
CA LEU A 44 -6.59 18.54 -0.44
C LEU A 44 -5.79 19.34 0.58
N ARG A 45 -5.88 18.95 1.85
CA ARG A 45 -4.99 19.49 2.88
C ARG A 45 -3.67 18.72 2.86
N HIS A 46 -2.58 19.44 2.69
CA HIS A 46 -1.24 18.84 2.59
C HIS A 46 -0.45 19.01 3.88
N ILE A 47 0.25 17.94 4.29
CA ILE A 47 1.27 18.00 5.35
C ILE A 47 2.53 17.32 4.82
N SER A 48 3.64 18.09 4.77
CA SER A 48 4.93 17.51 4.39
C SER A 48 5.49 16.68 5.54
N ALA A 49 5.56 15.36 5.35
CA ALA A 49 6.07 14.42 6.34
C ALA A 49 6.69 13.18 5.67
N ASP A 50 7.80 12.68 6.22
CA ASP A 50 8.32 11.35 5.88
C ASP A 50 7.74 10.33 6.86
N VAL A 51 7.07 9.32 6.35
CA VAL A 51 6.47 8.26 7.17
C VAL A 51 7.51 7.43 7.94
N THR A 52 8.79 7.48 7.54
CA THR A 52 9.89 6.80 8.22
C THR A 52 10.38 7.58 9.45
N ASP A 53 10.03 8.84 9.57
CA ASP A 53 10.33 9.71 10.72
C ASP A 53 9.13 9.70 11.69
N GLU A 54 9.29 8.98 12.81
CA GLU A 54 8.22 8.86 13.82
C GLU A 54 7.86 10.23 14.43
N ALA A 55 8.82 11.15 14.59
CA ALA A 55 8.55 12.46 15.13
C ALA A 55 7.73 13.32 14.15
N ALA A 56 8.08 13.30 12.85
CA ALA A 56 7.31 13.98 11.81
C ALA A 56 5.88 13.42 11.69
N VAL A 57 5.72 12.10 11.78
CA VAL A 57 4.41 11.44 11.79
C VAL A 57 3.56 11.89 12.97
N ASN A 58 4.12 11.87 14.18
CA ASN A 58 3.42 12.31 15.40
C ASN A 58 3.02 13.78 15.34
N ALA A 59 3.90 14.65 14.83
CA ALA A 59 3.59 16.07 14.63
C ALA A 59 2.45 16.28 13.63
N ALA A 60 2.48 15.56 12.49
CA ALA A 60 1.42 15.63 11.49
C ALA A 60 0.06 15.17 12.05
N VAL A 61 0.04 14.06 12.78
CA VAL A 61 -1.20 13.56 13.42
C VAL A 61 -1.70 14.53 14.48
N ALA A 62 -0.82 15.10 15.31
CA ALA A 62 -1.20 16.11 16.30
C ALA A 62 -1.80 17.35 15.65
N GLN A 63 -1.21 17.85 14.55
CA GLN A 63 -1.75 18.97 13.78
C GLN A 63 -3.17 18.66 13.27
N ILE A 64 -3.38 17.50 12.67
CA ILE A 64 -4.71 17.09 12.16
C ILE A 64 -5.74 17.08 13.29
N VAL A 65 -5.38 16.50 14.45
CA VAL A 65 -6.27 16.44 15.60
C VAL A 65 -6.56 17.83 16.17
N ALA A 66 -5.58 18.72 16.22
CA ALA A 66 -5.78 20.10 16.65
C ALA A 66 -6.76 20.87 15.75
N GLU A 67 -6.75 20.58 14.43
CA GLU A 67 -7.63 21.23 13.45
C GLU A 67 -9.03 20.62 13.38
N THR A 68 -9.18 19.31 13.67
CA THR A 68 -10.42 18.58 13.39
C THR A 68 -11.03 17.88 14.61
N GLY A 69 -10.24 17.67 15.64
CA GLY A 69 -10.64 16.94 16.86
C GLY A 69 -10.57 15.41 16.75
N HIS A 70 -10.49 14.82 15.55
CA HIS A 70 -10.56 13.38 15.34
C HIS A 70 -9.94 12.93 14.00
N ILE A 71 -9.74 11.62 13.84
CA ILE A 71 -9.38 10.95 12.57
C ILE A 71 -10.26 9.72 12.44
N ASP A 72 -11.08 9.64 11.38
CA ASP A 72 -11.98 8.50 11.11
C ASP A 72 -11.34 7.43 10.23
N LEU A 73 -10.53 7.87 9.25
CA LEU A 73 -9.98 7.01 8.21
C LEU A 73 -8.46 7.22 8.09
N LEU A 74 -7.71 6.12 8.05
CA LEU A 74 -6.30 6.12 7.70
C LEU A 74 -6.07 5.20 6.51
N VAL A 75 -5.47 5.74 5.43
CA VAL A 75 -5.04 4.96 4.26
C VAL A 75 -3.52 5.01 4.19
N ASN A 76 -2.87 3.94 4.59
CA ASN A 76 -1.43 3.75 4.49
C ASN A 76 -1.07 3.30 3.07
N ASN A 77 -0.73 4.27 2.21
CA ASN A 77 -0.41 4.01 0.80
C ASN A 77 1.05 4.28 0.45
N ALA A 78 1.79 5.09 1.23
CA ALA A 78 3.19 5.40 0.96
C ALA A 78 4.03 4.14 0.72
N GLY A 79 4.80 4.12 -0.35
CA GLY A 79 5.63 2.98 -0.71
C GLY A 79 6.29 3.15 -2.08
N PHE A 80 7.29 2.31 -2.33
CA PHE A 80 7.98 2.22 -3.62
C PHE A 80 8.39 0.77 -3.90
N GLY A 81 8.95 0.51 -5.09
CA GLY A 81 9.38 -0.82 -5.52
C GLY A 81 10.89 -0.90 -5.75
N ILE A 82 11.43 -2.11 -5.59
CA ILE A 82 12.78 -2.47 -6.04
C ILE A 82 12.67 -3.74 -6.87
N SER A 83 13.37 -3.80 -7.99
CA SER A 83 13.52 -5.00 -8.82
C SER A 83 14.99 -5.29 -9.07
N GLY A 84 15.34 -6.58 -9.11
CA GLY A 84 16.68 -7.10 -9.31
C GLY A 84 16.87 -8.45 -8.64
N ALA A 85 17.99 -9.12 -8.92
CA ALA A 85 18.33 -10.36 -8.24
C ALA A 85 18.65 -10.08 -6.76
N ILE A 86 18.28 -11.01 -5.88
CA ILE A 86 18.45 -10.87 -4.43
C ILE A 86 19.93 -10.66 -4.08
N GLU A 87 20.85 -11.43 -4.68
CA GLU A 87 22.28 -11.38 -4.41
C GLU A 87 22.98 -10.09 -4.86
N PHE A 88 22.39 -9.37 -5.83
CA PHE A 88 22.91 -8.10 -6.35
C PHE A 88 22.17 -6.87 -5.81
N THR A 89 21.13 -7.07 -5.00
CA THR A 89 20.42 -5.96 -4.35
C THR A 89 21.11 -5.61 -3.03
N ALA A 90 21.59 -4.38 -2.91
CA ALA A 90 22.27 -3.92 -1.70
C ALA A 90 21.37 -4.06 -0.45
N PRO A 91 21.89 -4.57 0.67
CA PRO A 91 21.13 -4.71 1.91
C PRO A 91 20.50 -3.40 2.41
N GLU A 92 21.18 -2.27 2.16
CA GLU A 92 20.71 -0.93 2.54
C GLU A 92 19.46 -0.53 1.76
N ASP A 93 19.36 -0.91 0.48
CA ASP A 93 18.18 -0.69 -0.35
C ASP A 93 16.99 -1.53 0.14
N ALA A 94 17.25 -2.78 0.48
CA ALA A 94 16.24 -3.67 1.04
C ALA A 94 15.71 -3.13 2.39
N LYS A 95 16.60 -2.66 3.29
CA LYS A 95 16.22 -2.02 4.55
C LYS A 95 15.37 -0.78 4.31
N LYS A 96 15.81 0.13 3.42
CA LYS A 96 15.07 1.34 3.08
C LYS A 96 13.68 1.03 2.51
N LEU A 97 13.55 -0.05 1.74
CA LEU A 97 12.26 -0.51 1.24
C LEU A 97 11.33 -0.93 2.38
N PHE A 98 11.85 -1.69 3.36
CA PHE A 98 11.10 -2.05 4.56
C PHE A 98 10.76 -0.84 5.42
N ASP A 99 11.69 0.10 5.59
CA ASP A 99 11.47 1.32 6.37
C ASP A 99 10.27 2.11 5.83
N VAL A 100 10.17 2.28 4.52
CA VAL A 100 9.05 3.01 3.92
C VAL A 100 7.78 2.16 3.84
N ASN A 101 7.87 0.95 3.23
CA ASN A 101 6.67 0.16 2.89
C ASN A 101 6.02 -0.49 4.10
N PHE A 102 6.78 -0.78 5.16
CA PHE A 102 6.31 -1.47 6.35
C PHE A 102 6.41 -0.60 7.60
N PHE A 103 7.60 -0.15 7.98
CA PHE A 103 7.75 0.63 9.21
C PHE A 103 7.10 2.01 9.13
N GLY A 104 7.07 2.66 7.96
CA GLY A 104 6.29 3.89 7.76
C GLY A 104 4.80 3.68 8.01
N MET A 105 4.22 2.56 7.55
CA MET A 105 2.85 2.16 7.88
C MET A 105 2.69 1.90 9.39
N VAL A 106 3.66 1.25 10.03
CA VAL A 106 3.64 0.99 11.48
C VAL A 106 3.65 2.30 12.27
N ASN A 107 4.49 3.27 11.90
CA ASN A 107 4.55 4.58 12.54
C ASN A 107 3.20 5.30 12.47
N MET A 108 2.58 5.34 11.31
CA MET A 108 1.24 5.91 11.13
C MET A 108 0.19 5.20 11.99
N ASN A 109 0.19 3.86 12.02
CA ASN A 109 -0.73 3.10 12.84
C ASN A 109 -0.52 3.38 14.33
N ARG A 110 0.73 3.44 14.80
CA ARG A 110 1.05 3.76 16.21
C ARG A 110 0.55 5.13 16.63
N ALA A 111 0.62 6.12 15.75
CA ALA A 111 0.14 7.47 16.01
C ALA A 111 -1.40 7.57 16.01
N VAL A 112 -2.09 6.84 15.12
CA VAL A 112 -3.55 6.99 14.91
C VAL A 112 -4.37 6.00 15.74
N VAL A 113 -3.89 4.77 15.96
CA VAL A 113 -4.62 3.72 16.71
C VAL A 113 -5.09 4.17 18.10
N PRO A 114 -4.27 4.85 18.94
CA PRO A 114 -4.73 5.30 20.24
C PRO A 114 -5.94 6.25 20.16
N LEU A 115 -5.98 7.11 19.14
CA LEU A 115 -7.08 8.06 18.91
C LEU A 115 -8.37 7.34 18.52
N MET A 116 -8.30 6.45 17.52
CA MET A 116 -9.44 5.65 17.07
C MET A 116 -9.96 4.74 18.17
N ARG A 117 -9.05 4.12 18.95
CA ARG A 117 -9.43 3.27 20.09
C ARG A 117 -10.16 4.07 21.16
N ALA A 118 -9.69 5.26 21.51
CA ALA A 118 -10.35 6.12 22.49
C ALA A 118 -11.71 6.62 21.99
N ALA A 119 -11.86 6.86 20.68
CA ALA A 119 -13.13 7.24 20.05
C ALA A 119 -14.12 6.06 19.95
N GLY A 120 -13.67 4.81 20.07
CA GLY A 120 -14.52 3.62 19.90
C GLY A 120 -14.89 3.32 18.44
N HIS A 121 -14.29 4.01 17.48
CA HIS A 121 -14.48 3.81 16.04
C HIS A 121 -13.27 4.25 15.25
N GLY A 122 -13.17 3.79 14.02
CA GLY A 122 -12.15 4.17 13.06
C GLY A 122 -11.94 3.09 12.01
N ARG A 123 -11.31 3.47 10.91
CA ARG A 123 -10.97 2.51 9.86
C ARG A 123 -9.58 2.75 9.31
N ILE A 124 -8.80 1.67 9.25
CA ILE A 124 -7.45 1.64 8.71
C ILE A 124 -7.43 0.76 7.46
N VAL A 125 -6.90 1.30 6.36
CA VAL A 125 -6.68 0.59 5.09
C VAL A 125 -5.19 0.62 4.77
N ASN A 126 -4.56 -0.55 4.77
CA ASN A 126 -3.15 -0.70 4.43
C ASN A 126 -3.00 -1.13 2.96
N LEU A 127 -2.19 -0.42 2.17
CA LEU A 127 -1.92 -0.81 0.78
C LEU A 127 -0.87 -1.91 0.73
N SER A 128 -1.35 -3.12 0.47
CA SER A 128 -0.52 -4.29 0.17
C SER A 128 -0.32 -4.42 -1.35
N SER A 129 -0.24 -5.63 -1.88
CA SER A 129 -0.15 -5.97 -3.30
C SER A 129 -0.56 -7.43 -3.51
N VAL A 130 -0.95 -7.77 -4.73
CA VAL A 130 -1.09 -9.18 -5.15
C VAL A 130 0.25 -9.93 -5.10
N ALA A 131 1.37 -9.21 -5.14
CA ALA A 131 2.71 -9.75 -4.93
C ALA A 131 2.97 -10.23 -3.49
N ALA A 132 2.06 -9.97 -2.53
CA ALA A 132 2.17 -10.48 -1.17
C ALA A 132 1.90 -11.98 -1.07
N PRO A 133 0.75 -12.51 -1.55
CA PRO A 133 0.49 -13.95 -1.59
C PRO A 133 1.13 -14.66 -2.79
N VAL A 134 1.57 -13.92 -3.82
CA VAL A 134 2.13 -14.44 -5.07
C VAL A 134 3.47 -13.77 -5.34
N PRO A 135 4.58 -14.21 -4.68
CA PRO A 135 5.88 -13.55 -4.81
C PRO A 135 6.43 -13.66 -6.23
N ILE A 136 6.88 -12.53 -6.78
CA ILE A 136 7.40 -12.43 -8.15
C ILE A 136 8.93 -12.52 -8.12
N PRO A 137 9.58 -13.34 -8.99
CA PRO A 137 11.02 -13.35 -9.16
C PRO A 137 11.56 -11.95 -9.49
N PHE A 138 12.76 -11.65 -9.02
CA PHE A 138 13.42 -10.35 -9.18
C PHE A 138 12.66 -9.16 -8.56
N GLN A 139 11.66 -9.46 -7.70
CA GLN A 139 10.93 -8.49 -6.88
C GLN A 139 10.74 -9.01 -5.43
N ALA A 140 11.64 -9.86 -4.96
CA ALA A 140 11.51 -10.59 -3.72
C ALA A 140 11.35 -9.67 -2.49
N TYR A 141 12.16 -8.63 -2.38
CA TYR A 141 12.10 -7.70 -1.24
C TYR A 141 10.78 -6.92 -1.20
N TYR A 142 10.27 -6.48 -2.36
CA TYR A 142 8.96 -5.84 -2.42
C TYR A 142 7.85 -6.81 -2.00
N SER A 143 7.84 -8.03 -2.55
CA SER A 143 6.89 -9.07 -2.17
C SER A 143 6.94 -9.36 -0.67
N ALA A 144 8.14 -9.43 -0.08
CA ALA A 144 8.32 -9.63 1.35
C ALA A 144 7.72 -8.49 2.19
N THR A 145 7.94 -7.21 1.80
CA THR A 145 7.32 -6.07 2.50
C THR A 145 5.79 -6.15 2.46
N LYS A 146 5.22 -6.53 1.31
CA LYS A 146 3.77 -6.62 1.14
C LYS A 146 3.15 -7.83 1.84
N ALA A 147 3.89 -8.94 1.94
CA ALA A 147 3.52 -10.08 2.78
C ALA A 147 3.51 -9.70 4.28
N ALA A 148 4.52 -8.95 4.73
CA ALA A 148 4.56 -8.42 6.09
C ALA A 148 3.37 -7.49 6.39
N VAL A 149 2.98 -6.61 5.44
CA VAL A 149 1.77 -5.77 5.54
C VAL A 149 0.51 -6.62 5.72
N ASN A 150 0.35 -7.72 4.96
CA ASN A 150 -0.81 -8.60 5.10
C ASN A 150 -0.86 -9.26 6.48
N ALA A 151 0.25 -9.84 6.95
CA ALA A 151 0.34 -10.48 8.24
C ALA A 151 0.04 -9.51 9.39
N TYR A 152 0.69 -8.33 9.37
CA TYR A 152 0.46 -7.25 10.33
C TYR A 152 -1.00 -6.80 10.35
N THR A 153 -1.59 -6.60 9.18
CA THR A 153 -3.00 -6.14 9.05
C THR A 153 -3.97 -7.14 9.68
N MET A 154 -3.77 -8.44 9.44
CA MET A 154 -4.64 -9.48 10.00
C MET A 154 -4.54 -9.55 11.54
N ALA A 155 -3.34 -9.41 12.08
CA ALA A 155 -3.12 -9.35 13.53
C ALA A 155 -3.79 -8.11 14.13
N LEU A 156 -3.48 -6.93 13.60
CA LEU A 156 -4.03 -5.66 14.09
C LEU A 156 -5.55 -5.60 14.00
N ALA A 157 -6.15 -6.19 12.97
CA ALA A 157 -7.60 -6.27 12.83
C ALA A 157 -8.26 -7.04 13.99
N ASN A 158 -7.61 -8.08 14.50
CA ASN A 158 -8.11 -8.84 15.65
C ASN A 158 -7.87 -8.10 16.98
N GLU A 159 -6.71 -7.46 17.13
CA GLU A 159 -6.39 -6.66 18.32
C GLU A 159 -7.35 -5.49 18.52
N LEU A 160 -7.74 -4.84 17.43
CA LEU A 160 -8.59 -3.64 17.47
C LEU A 160 -10.10 -3.92 17.41
N ARG A 161 -10.50 -5.16 17.11
CA ARG A 161 -11.92 -5.55 17.04
C ARG A 161 -12.72 -5.20 18.28
N PRO A 162 -12.24 -5.43 19.53
CA PRO A 162 -12.99 -5.08 20.75
C PRO A 162 -13.22 -3.58 20.92
N PHE A 163 -12.44 -2.75 20.21
CA PHE A 163 -12.50 -1.28 20.31
C PHE A 163 -13.30 -0.64 19.17
N GLY A 164 -14.03 -1.40 18.37
CA GLY A 164 -14.83 -0.86 17.27
C GLY A 164 -14.01 -0.33 16.08
N VAL A 165 -12.68 -0.50 16.09
CA VAL A 165 -11.79 -0.07 14.99
C VAL A 165 -11.61 -1.20 13.98
N THR A 166 -11.82 -0.90 12.72
CA THR A 166 -11.72 -1.87 11.63
C THR A 166 -10.42 -1.68 10.86
N VAL A 167 -9.72 -2.79 10.56
CA VAL A 167 -8.47 -2.78 9.81
C VAL A 167 -8.53 -3.75 8.64
N CYS A 168 -8.10 -3.33 7.46
CA CYS A 168 -8.00 -4.21 6.31
C CYS A 168 -6.82 -3.83 5.42
N ALA A 169 -6.36 -4.78 4.58
CA ALA A 169 -5.43 -4.48 3.51
C ALA A 169 -6.14 -4.58 2.15
N VAL A 170 -5.78 -3.67 1.25
CA VAL A 170 -6.14 -3.75 -0.17
C VAL A 170 -4.89 -4.17 -0.94
N MET A 171 -5.05 -5.17 -1.80
CA MET A 171 -4.02 -5.74 -2.67
C MET A 171 -4.28 -5.31 -4.12
N PRO A 172 -3.73 -4.19 -4.59
CA PRO A 172 -3.73 -3.86 -6.01
C PRO A 172 -2.88 -4.86 -6.78
N GLY A 173 -3.23 -5.08 -8.05
CA GLY A 173 -2.35 -5.65 -9.06
C GLY A 173 -1.72 -4.53 -9.88
N ASP A 174 -1.66 -4.72 -11.20
CA ASP A 174 -1.03 -3.77 -12.10
C ASP A 174 -1.91 -2.54 -12.31
N ILE A 175 -1.35 -1.38 -11.99
CA ILE A 175 -2.01 -0.07 -12.07
C ILE A 175 -1.09 0.89 -12.81
N HIS A 176 -1.61 1.55 -13.84
CA HIS A 176 -0.86 2.52 -14.63
C HIS A 176 -0.57 3.78 -13.83
N THR A 177 0.62 3.87 -13.23
CA THR A 177 1.04 5.01 -12.40
C THR A 177 2.53 5.30 -12.57
N GLY A 178 3.00 6.40 -12.00
CA GLY A 178 4.44 6.69 -11.91
C GLY A 178 5.24 5.73 -11.00
N PHE A 179 4.63 4.69 -10.43
CA PHE A 179 5.30 3.70 -9.59
C PHE A 179 6.36 2.92 -10.38
N THR A 180 6.05 2.56 -11.64
CA THR A 180 6.96 1.86 -12.56
C THR A 180 8.24 2.66 -12.79
N ALA A 181 8.10 3.96 -13.08
CA ALA A 181 9.24 4.85 -13.30
C ALA A 181 10.03 5.12 -12.00
N ALA A 182 9.36 5.14 -10.85
CA ALA A 182 9.96 5.36 -9.54
C ALA A 182 10.61 4.10 -8.93
N ARG A 183 10.40 2.92 -9.53
CA ARG A 183 11.00 1.66 -9.09
C ARG A 183 12.53 1.74 -9.22
N LYS A 184 13.26 1.39 -8.16
CA LYS A 184 14.69 1.18 -8.25
C LYS A 184 14.97 -0.13 -8.98
N LYS A 185 15.67 -0.06 -10.11
CA LYS A 185 16.03 -1.22 -10.94
C LYS A 185 17.50 -1.55 -10.73
N VAL A 186 17.79 -2.78 -10.31
CA VAL A 186 19.15 -3.32 -10.18
C VAL A 186 19.35 -4.30 -11.33
N ALA A 187 20.08 -3.84 -12.33
CA ALA A 187 20.39 -4.63 -13.54
C ALA A 187 21.67 -5.48 -13.37
N GLU A 188 22.39 -5.29 -12.27
CA GLU A 188 23.60 -6.05 -11.98
C GLU A 188 23.31 -7.56 -11.98
N GLY A 189 24.20 -8.34 -12.57
CA GLY A 189 24.06 -9.78 -12.69
C GLY A 189 23.18 -10.26 -13.84
N ASP A 190 22.58 -9.39 -14.66
CA ASP A 190 21.67 -9.82 -15.74
C ASP A 190 22.33 -10.78 -16.75
N ALA A 191 23.62 -10.58 -17.07
CA ALA A 191 24.37 -11.50 -17.90
C ALA A 191 24.53 -12.88 -17.24
N ILE A 192 24.77 -12.93 -15.92
CA ILE A 192 24.87 -14.18 -15.13
C ILE A 192 23.53 -14.90 -15.13
N TYR A 193 22.44 -14.17 -15.07
CA TYR A 193 21.08 -14.68 -15.15
C TYR A 193 20.57 -14.86 -16.59
N HIS A 194 21.45 -14.76 -17.58
CA HIS A 194 21.11 -14.95 -19.02
C HIS A 194 19.98 -14.03 -19.50
N GLY A 195 19.97 -12.76 -19.04
CA GLY A 195 18.97 -11.75 -19.42
C GLY A 195 17.60 -11.91 -18.72
N ARG A 196 17.48 -12.81 -17.74
CA ARG A 196 16.20 -13.08 -17.06
C ARG A 196 15.75 -11.93 -16.18
N ILE A 197 16.68 -11.18 -15.57
CA ILE A 197 16.36 -10.02 -14.76
C ILE A 197 15.66 -8.97 -15.64
N SER A 198 16.27 -8.60 -16.74
CA SER A 198 15.73 -7.61 -17.68
C SER A 198 14.39 -8.04 -18.25
N ARG A 199 14.25 -9.31 -18.68
CA ARG A 199 12.96 -9.82 -19.19
C ARG A 199 11.84 -9.77 -18.15
N SER A 200 12.13 -10.17 -16.92
CA SER A 200 11.13 -10.13 -15.83
C SER A 200 10.72 -8.70 -15.52
N VAL A 201 11.67 -7.77 -15.45
CA VAL A 201 11.40 -6.34 -15.20
C VAL A 201 10.57 -5.75 -16.33
N GLN A 202 10.93 -5.99 -17.60
CA GLN A 202 10.17 -5.53 -18.77
C GLN A 202 8.75 -6.07 -18.76
N ARG A 203 8.56 -7.34 -18.38
CA ARG A 203 7.22 -7.92 -18.25
C ARG A 203 6.40 -7.22 -17.19
N MET A 204 6.96 -6.98 -16.00
CA MET A 204 6.27 -6.22 -14.95
C MET A 204 5.92 -4.80 -15.39
N GLU A 205 6.83 -4.12 -16.11
CA GLU A 205 6.59 -2.77 -16.63
C GLU A 205 5.46 -2.75 -17.65
N HIS A 206 5.47 -3.70 -18.59
CA HIS A 206 4.40 -3.84 -19.57
C HIS A 206 3.04 -4.09 -18.91
N ASP A 207 2.98 -5.00 -17.92
CA ASP A 207 1.75 -5.33 -17.21
C ASP A 207 1.23 -4.11 -16.41
N GLU A 208 2.12 -3.29 -15.82
CA GLU A 208 1.77 -2.05 -15.13
C GLU A 208 1.34 -0.93 -16.10
N GLU A 209 2.02 -0.76 -17.24
CA GLU A 209 1.67 0.23 -18.25
C GLU A 209 0.30 -0.02 -18.89
N THR A 210 -0.03 -1.31 -19.07
CA THR A 210 -1.35 -1.73 -19.57
C THR A 210 -2.36 -1.97 -18.45
N GLY A 211 -1.97 -1.67 -17.22
CA GLY A 211 -2.74 -1.91 -16.02
C GLY A 211 -3.98 -1.05 -15.87
N MET A 212 -4.65 -1.21 -14.74
CA MET A 212 -5.86 -0.46 -14.41
C MET A 212 -5.58 1.04 -14.27
N ASP A 213 -6.53 1.87 -14.69
CA ASP A 213 -6.56 3.31 -14.41
C ASP A 213 -6.52 3.57 -12.88
N PRO A 214 -5.60 4.42 -12.40
CA PRO A 214 -5.49 4.76 -10.97
C PRO A 214 -6.78 5.36 -10.39
N ALA A 215 -7.60 6.06 -11.17
CA ALA A 215 -8.87 6.58 -10.70
C ALA A 215 -9.85 5.46 -10.31
N LYS A 216 -9.87 4.35 -11.06
CA LYS A 216 -10.69 3.17 -10.73
C LYS A 216 -10.18 2.49 -9.46
N ALA A 217 -8.85 2.38 -9.29
CA ALA A 217 -8.25 1.84 -8.09
C ALA A 217 -8.55 2.72 -6.87
N GLY A 218 -8.38 4.04 -6.99
CA GLY A 218 -8.70 5.01 -5.93
C GLY A 218 -10.17 4.97 -5.53
N ALA A 219 -11.09 4.89 -6.49
CA ALA A 219 -12.51 4.74 -6.21
C ALA A 219 -12.83 3.44 -5.44
N TYR A 220 -12.20 2.32 -5.82
CA TYR A 220 -12.35 1.05 -5.10
C TYR A 220 -11.83 1.14 -3.66
N ILE A 221 -10.64 1.71 -3.45
CA ILE A 221 -10.03 1.87 -2.14
C ILE A 221 -10.89 2.81 -1.27
N SER A 222 -11.36 3.93 -1.82
CA SER A 222 -12.28 4.85 -1.15
C SER A 222 -13.58 4.12 -0.72
N ALA A 223 -14.18 3.34 -1.60
CA ALA A 223 -15.36 2.54 -1.29
C ALA A 223 -15.10 1.49 -0.18
N VAL A 224 -13.90 0.88 -0.16
CA VAL A 224 -13.49 0.00 0.95
C VAL A 224 -13.29 0.79 2.23
N ALA A 225 -12.66 1.97 2.18
CA ALA A 225 -12.41 2.82 3.35
C ALA A 225 -13.70 3.36 3.98
N LEU A 226 -14.71 3.66 3.17
CA LEU A 226 -15.99 4.21 3.63
C LEU A 226 -17.03 3.15 4.02
N ARG A 227 -16.75 1.87 3.78
CA ARG A 227 -17.68 0.78 4.08
C ARG A 227 -17.82 0.55 5.57
N ASP A 228 -19.04 0.37 6.04
CA ASP A 228 -19.31 -0.02 7.41
C ASP A 228 -18.93 -1.48 7.67
N GLY A 229 -18.27 -1.71 8.80
CA GLY A 229 -17.84 -3.04 9.26
C GLY A 229 -16.69 -3.66 8.45
N ASN A 230 -16.16 -4.75 8.98
CA ASN A 230 -15.03 -5.49 8.38
C ASN A 230 -15.54 -6.81 7.81
N ARG A 231 -15.86 -6.85 6.51
CA ARG A 231 -16.29 -8.10 5.85
C ARG A 231 -15.12 -9.05 5.59
N HIS A 232 -13.96 -8.48 5.23
CA HIS A 232 -12.75 -9.24 4.93
C HIS A 232 -11.52 -8.46 5.39
N PRO A 233 -10.50 -9.11 5.96
CA PRO A 233 -9.25 -8.43 6.31
C PRO A 233 -8.38 -8.12 5.08
N LEU A 234 -8.57 -8.85 3.97
CA LEU A 234 -7.79 -8.70 2.74
C LEU A 234 -8.73 -8.56 1.54
N TYR A 235 -8.50 -7.53 0.73
CA TYR A 235 -9.26 -7.23 -0.49
C TYR A 235 -8.33 -7.20 -1.69
N ALA A 236 -8.60 -7.99 -2.74
CA ALA A 236 -7.95 -7.83 -4.04
C ALA A 236 -8.84 -6.97 -4.96
N ILE A 237 -8.21 -6.07 -5.74
CA ILE A 237 -8.90 -5.28 -6.76
C ILE A 237 -9.00 -6.14 -8.02
N ARG A 238 -10.12 -6.04 -8.78
CA ARG A 238 -10.44 -6.81 -9.99
C ARG A 238 -10.68 -8.30 -9.74
N PHE A 239 -11.44 -8.92 -10.65
CA PHE A 239 -11.83 -10.31 -10.51
C PHE A 239 -10.67 -11.29 -10.76
N ASP A 240 -9.83 -11.00 -11.75
CA ASP A 240 -8.65 -11.79 -12.08
C ASP A 240 -7.67 -11.88 -10.89
N TYR A 241 -7.37 -10.76 -10.21
CA TYR A 241 -6.52 -10.78 -9.02
C TYR A 241 -7.17 -11.45 -7.81
N LYS A 242 -8.51 -11.37 -7.67
CA LYS A 242 -9.23 -12.17 -6.67
C LYS A 242 -9.07 -13.67 -6.93
N PHE A 243 -9.13 -14.06 -8.19
CA PHE A 243 -8.93 -15.46 -8.59
C PHE A 243 -7.48 -15.91 -8.33
N PHE A 244 -6.47 -15.12 -8.72
CA PHE A 244 -5.07 -15.43 -8.42
C PHE A 244 -4.78 -15.52 -6.93
N THR A 245 -5.28 -14.60 -6.13
CA THR A 245 -5.11 -14.65 -4.67
C THR A 245 -5.86 -15.81 -4.02
N PHE A 246 -6.96 -16.26 -4.61
CA PHE A 246 -7.65 -17.48 -4.21
C PHE A 246 -6.81 -18.72 -4.57
N LEU A 247 -6.29 -18.80 -5.80
CA LEU A 247 -5.42 -19.90 -6.21
C LEU A 247 -4.19 -20.04 -5.30
N ALA A 248 -3.60 -18.90 -4.89
CA ALA A 248 -2.47 -18.92 -3.96
C ALA A 248 -2.79 -19.56 -2.58
N LYS A 249 -4.06 -19.62 -2.20
CA LYS A 249 -4.50 -20.26 -0.95
C LYS A 249 -4.78 -21.77 -1.08
N VAL A 250 -5.17 -22.21 -2.27
CA VAL A 250 -5.66 -23.58 -2.48
C VAL A 250 -4.67 -24.47 -3.24
N LEU A 251 -3.80 -23.87 -4.05
CA LEU A 251 -2.80 -24.64 -4.81
C LEU A 251 -1.61 -25.03 -3.93
N PRO A 252 -1.05 -26.24 -4.13
CA PRO A 252 0.21 -26.60 -3.53
C PRO A 252 1.30 -25.58 -3.89
N ALA A 253 2.10 -25.16 -2.91
CA ALA A 253 3.13 -24.12 -3.07
C ALA A 253 4.10 -24.43 -4.23
N ARG A 254 4.46 -25.71 -4.43
CA ARG A 254 5.32 -26.15 -5.52
C ARG A 254 4.73 -25.81 -6.90
N PHE A 255 3.43 -26.02 -7.09
CA PHE A 255 2.75 -25.76 -8.36
C PHE A 255 2.59 -24.26 -8.60
N LEU A 256 2.17 -23.50 -7.58
CA LEU A 256 2.08 -22.05 -7.65
C LEU A 256 3.44 -21.42 -8.01
N ASN A 257 4.50 -21.83 -7.30
CA ASN A 257 5.86 -21.32 -7.56
C ASN A 257 6.37 -21.65 -8.96
N TRP A 258 6.04 -22.84 -9.48
CA TRP A 258 6.34 -23.20 -10.86
C TRP A 258 5.59 -22.34 -11.88
N LEU A 259 4.31 -22.05 -11.64
CA LEU A 259 3.51 -21.18 -12.49
C LEU A 259 4.11 -19.77 -12.56
N ILE A 260 4.47 -19.20 -11.42
CA ILE A 260 5.12 -17.87 -11.34
C ILE A 260 6.47 -17.88 -12.04
N TYR A 261 7.27 -18.95 -11.91
CA TYR A 261 8.51 -19.11 -12.68
C TYR A 261 8.25 -19.09 -14.19
N CYS A 262 7.20 -19.74 -14.67
CA CYS A 262 6.84 -19.73 -16.11
C CYS A 262 6.44 -18.34 -16.60
N LEU A 263 5.83 -17.51 -15.75
CA LEU A 263 5.35 -16.16 -16.12
C LEU A 263 6.44 -15.09 -16.04
N TYR A 264 7.30 -15.15 -15.04
CA TYR A 264 8.25 -14.08 -14.70
C TYR A 264 9.69 -14.54 -14.52
N GLY A 265 9.96 -15.82 -14.49
CA GLY A 265 11.28 -16.37 -14.17
C GLY A 265 12.06 -16.93 -15.35
N LYS A 266 11.48 -17.02 -16.54
CA LYS A 266 12.12 -17.54 -17.74
C LYS A 266 12.94 -16.51 -18.51
#